data_82cc03361492f0e8d5bbcb4832798f61
#
_entry.id   82cc03361492f0e8d5bbcb4832798f61
#
_cell.length_a   1.000
_cell.length_b   1.000
_cell.length_c   1.000
_cell.angle_alpha   90.00
_cell.angle_beta   90.00
_cell.angle_gamma   90.00
#
_symmetry.space_group_name_H-M   'P 1'
#
loop_
_entity.id
_entity.type
_entity.pdbx_description
1 polymer ?
#
loop_
_entity_poly.entity_id
_entity_poly.type
_entity_poly.pdbx_seq_one_letter_code
_entity_poly.pdbx_strand_id
1 'polypeptide(L)'
;MVVRSVVDTASIKVGEQFSYKIIIESDNFQEINFPETFNFSPFTIADQFPSDTNYLKSKKIISKKFNLTHFDEGSYSISPQKLSIGKEIYTTEKIDIDVITIKVDTVSKKFFDIKEIKFIDDPNSSIFKIITPFTLFILGCFVLFFIYRSYKKLKSIEFFFQTPFEKAVLSLQEIDKSKLD
;
A
#
# COMPACT_ATOMS: atom_id res chain seq x y z
N MET A 1 -21.97 -32.06 -17.08
CA MET A 1 -21.64 -31.29 -15.87
C MET A 1 -20.59 -32.03 -15.08
N VAL A 2 -19.56 -31.34 -14.54
CA VAL A 2 -18.47 -31.94 -13.79
C VAL A 2 -18.25 -31.12 -12.52
N VAL A 3 -18.14 -31.79 -11.36
CA VAL A 3 -17.79 -31.19 -10.07
C VAL A 3 -16.50 -31.82 -9.62
N ARG A 4 -15.50 -31.01 -9.31
CA ARG A 4 -14.20 -31.47 -8.81
C ARG A 4 -13.67 -30.56 -7.70
N SER A 5 -12.87 -31.13 -6.82
CA SER A 5 -12.13 -30.39 -5.83
C SER A 5 -10.63 -30.51 -6.10
N VAL A 6 -9.90 -29.42 -5.80
CA VAL A 6 -8.45 -29.34 -6.00
C VAL A 6 -7.83 -28.68 -4.79
N VAL A 7 -6.68 -29.18 -4.37
CA VAL A 7 -5.81 -28.55 -3.38
C VAL A 7 -4.50 -28.12 -4.02
N ASP A 8 -3.86 -27.11 -3.47
CA ASP A 8 -2.55 -26.63 -3.94
C ASP A 8 -1.39 -27.49 -3.43
N THR A 9 -1.59 -28.17 -2.30
CA THR A 9 -0.59 -29.09 -1.72
C THR A 9 -1.27 -30.26 -1.01
N ALA A 10 -0.62 -31.42 -0.98
CA ALA A 10 -1.04 -32.57 -0.21
C ALA A 10 -0.30 -32.69 1.15
N SER A 11 0.64 -31.78 1.44
CA SER A 11 1.38 -31.78 2.71
C SER A 11 1.60 -30.36 3.19
N ILE A 12 1.31 -30.11 4.46
CA ILE A 12 1.45 -28.80 5.12
C ILE A 12 2.21 -28.96 6.43
N LYS A 13 2.76 -27.87 6.95
CA LYS A 13 3.28 -27.81 8.31
C LYS A 13 2.15 -27.47 9.28
N VAL A 14 2.32 -27.85 10.54
CA VAL A 14 1.38 -27.49 11.62
C VAL A 14 1.14 -25.98 11.61
N GLY A 15 -0.13 -25.56 11.49
CA GLY A 15 -0.56 -24.16 11.43
C GLY A 15 -0.38 -23.49 10.07
N GLU A 16 0.18 -24.16 9.08
CA GLU A 16 0.28 -23.63 7.71
C GLU A 16 -1.08 -23.68 7.02
N GLN A 17 -1.37 -22.70 6.20
CA GLN A 17 -2.60 -22.62 5.42
C GLN A 17 -2.36 -23.22 4.03
N PHE A 18 -3.38 -23.94 3.53
CA PHE A 18 -3.42 -24.42 2.17
C PHE A 18 -4.76 -24.08 1.50
N SER A 19 -4.76 -24.06 0.19
CA SER A 19 -5.93 -23.68 -0.60
C SER A 19 -6.73 -24.90 -1.05
N TYR A 20 -8.00 -24.93 -0.67
CA TYR A 20 -8.98 -25.88 -1.19
C TYR A 20 -9.95 -25.15 -2.13
N LYS A 21 -10.09 -25.65 -3.35
CA LYS A 21 -10.93 -25.04 -4.39
C LYS A 21 -11.93 -26.06 -4.93
N ILE A 22 -13.22 -25.69 -4.89
CA ILE A 22 -14.29 -26.43 -5.57
C ILE A 22 -14.50 -25.79 -6.94
N ILE A 23 -14.52 -26.58 -8.00
CA ILE A 23 -14.72 -26.14 -9.38
C ILE A 23 -15.91 -26.91 -9.95
N ILE A 24 -16.87 -26.17 -10.48
CA ILE A 24 -18.09 -26.71 -11.10
C ILE A 24 -18.08 -26.24 -12.56
N GLU A 25 -18.08 -27.19 -13.48
CA GLU A 25 -18.21 -26.93 -14.92
C GLU A 25 -19.60 -27.38 -15.39
N SER A 26 -20.37 -26.45 -15.91
CA SER A 26 -21.73 -26.73 -16.42
C SER A 26 -21.88 -26.19 -17.84
N ASP A 27 -22.47 -27.01 -18.70
CA ASP A 27 -22.87 -26.63 -20.06
C ASP A 27 -24.20 -25.89 -20.07
N ASN A 28 -24.98 -25.99 -18.99
CA ASN A 28 -26.28 -25.35 -18.82
C ASN A 28 -26.14 -24.19 -17.81
N PHE A 29 -26.85 -23.09 -18.06
CA PHE A 29 -26.92 -21.93 -17.17
C PHE A 29 -27.80 -22.16 -15.92
N GLN A 30 -27.80 -23.38 -15.37
CA GLN A 30 -28.52 -23.67 -14.14
C GLN A 30 -27.98 -22.84 -12.96
N GLU A 31 -28.91 -22.51 -12.08
CA GLU A 31 -28.53 -21.85 -10.82
C GLU A 31 -27.79 -22.84 -9.92
N ILE A 32 -26.61 -22.46 -9.50
CA ILE A 32 -25.73 -23.27 -8.63
C ILE A 32 -25.75 -22.62 -7.27
N ASN A 33 -26.36 -23.30 -6.32
CA ASN A 33 -26.42 -22.87 -4.94
C ASN A 33 -25.36 -23.63 -4.13
N PHE A 34 -24.34 -22.94 -3.66
CA PHE A 34 -23.43 -23.49 -2.68
C PHE A 34 -24.17 -23.59 -1.34
N PRO A 35 -23.88 -24.64 -0.54
CA PRO A 35 -24.41 -24.70 0.81
C PRO A 35 -23.93 -23.51 1.63
N GLU A 36 -24.75 -23.02 2.56
CA GLU A 36 -24.40 -21.91 3.44
C GLU A 36 -23.20 -22.27 4.33
N THR A 37 -23.13 -23.53 4.73
CA THR A 37 -22.05 -24.04 5.57
C THR A 37 -21.36 -25.23 4.93
N PHE A 38 -20.03 -25.19 4.93
CA PHE A 38 -19.17 -26.30 4.52
C PHE A 38 -18.59 -26.97 5.76
N ASN A 39 -18.52 -28.28 5.77
CA ASN A 39 -17.88 -29.02 6.85
C ASN A 39 -16.55 -29.59 6.37
N PHE A 40 -15.47 -28.97 6.77
CA PHE A 40 -14.11 -29.43 6.46
C PHE A 40 -13.43 -30.14 7.65
N SER A 41 -14.20 -30.55 8.68
CA SER A 41 -13.62 -31.25 9.83
C SER A 41 -12.69 -32.39 9.38
N PRO A 42 -11.46 -32.46 9.95
CA PRO A 42 -10.95 -31.77 11.14
C PRO A 42 -10.24 -30.43 10.85
N PHE A 43 -10.21 -29.96 9.60
CA PHE A 43 -9.58 -28.70 9.22
C PHE A 43 -10.40 -27.48 9.67
N THR A 44 -9.72 -26.42 10.04
CA THR A 44 -10.33 -25.13 10.37
C THR A 44 -10.28 -24.19 9.14
N ILE A 45 -11.38 -23.51 8.88
CA ILE A 45 -11.42 -22.49 7.82
C ILE A 45 -10.72 -21.24 8.34
N ALA A 46 -9.59 -20.88 7.72
CA ALA A 46 -8.90 -19.63 7.99
C ALA A 46 -9.54 -18.46 7.22
N ASP A 47 -9.80 -18.68 5.90
CA ASP A 47 -10.45 -17.68 5.04
C ASP A 47 -11.43 -18.37 4.09
N GLN A 48 -12.51 -17.65 3.77
CA GLN A 48 -13.48 -18.03 2.75
C GLN A 48 -13.62 -16.92 1.72
N PHE A 49 -13.40 -17.26 0.45
CA PHE A 49 -13.51 -16.30 -0.64
C PHE A 49 -14.90 -16.36 -1.30
N PRO A 50 -15.38 -15.25 -1.88
CA PRO A 50 -16.58 -15.25 -2.69
C PRO A 50 -16.41 -16.21 -3.88
N SER A 51 -17.53 -16.71 -4.40
CA SER A 51 -17.53 -17.54 -5.62
C SER A 51 -17.16 -16.69 -6.83
N ASP A 52 -16.26 -17.21 -7.64
CA ASP A 52 -15.87 -16.63 -8.93
C ASP A 52 -16.55 -17.38 -10.07
N THR A 53 -17.05 -16.63 -11.06
CA THR A 53 -17.76 -17.18 -12.21
C THR A 53 -17.10 -16.74 -13.50
N ASN A 54 -16.65 -17.72 -14.27
CA ASN A 54 -16.02 -17.52 -15.55
C ASN A 54 -16.84 -18.20 -16.66
N TYR A 55 -16.90 -17.55 -17.83
CA TYR A 55 -17.56 -18.10 -19.01
C TYR A 55 -16.52 -18.44 -20.06
N LEU A 56 -16.40 -19.73 -20.40
CA LEU A 56 -15.48 -20.20 -21.43
C LEU A 56 -16.27 -20.83 -22.58
N LYS A 57 -16.37 -20.12 -23.71
CA LYS A 57 -17.18 -20.51 -24.87
C LYS A 57 -18.67 -20.74 -24.46
N SER A 58 -19.15 -21.99 -24.49
CA SER A 58 -20.51 -22.38 -24.09
C SER A 58 -20.58 -23.00 -22.68
N LYS A 59 -19.50 -22.96 -21.90
CA LYS A 59 -19.42 -23.52 -20.56
C LYS A 59 -19.36 -22.41 -19.50
N LYS A 60 -20.14 -22.60 -18.43
CA LYS A 60 -20.06 -21.78 -17.22
C LYS A 60 -19.21 -22.53 -16.19
N ILE A 61 -18.14 -21.87 -15.71
CA ILE A 61 -17.24 -22.40 -14.70
C ILE A 61 -17.42 -21.56 -13.46
N ILE A 62 -17.85 -22.18 -12.37
CA ILE A 62 -17.97 -21.53 -11.08
C ILE A 62 -16.95 -22.14 -10.13
N SER A 63 -16.23 -21.31 -9.42
CA SER A 63 -15.26 -21.78 -8.45
C SER A 63 -15.43 -21.08 -7.10
N LYS A 64 -15.23 -21.84 -6.03
CA LYS A 64 -15.23 -21.34 -4.66
C LYS A 64 -13.96 -21.79 -3.97
N LYS A 65 -13.22 -20.84 -3.37
CA LYS A 65 -11.93 -21.06 -2.72
C LYS A 65 -12.04 -20.89 -1.21
N PHE A 66 -11.35 -21.76 -0.48
CA PHE A 66 -11.18 -21.71 0.96
C PHE A 66 -9.71 -21.85 1.29
N ASN A 67 -9.24 -21.14 2.30
CA ASN A 67 -7.97 -21.42 2.95
C ASN A 67 -8.25 -22.22 4.22
N LEU A 68 -7.65 -23.39 4.30
CA LEU A 68 -7.82 -24.33 5.42
C LEU A 68 -6.48 -24.47 6.16
N THR A 69 -6.55 -24.76 7.46
CA THR A 69 -5.38 -25.02 8.30
C THR A 69 -5.69 -26.14 9.31
N HIS A 70 -4.64 -26.76 9.84
CA HIS A 70 -4.74 -27.73 10.93
C HIS A 70 -3.55 -27.59 11.87
N PHE A 71 -3.76 -27.87 13.17
CA PHE A 71 -2.77 -27.61 14.21
C PHE A 71 -2.16 -28.87 14.83
N ASP A 72 -2.66 -30.05 14.50
CA ASP A 72 -2.14 -31.32 15.01
C ASP A 72 -1.42 -32.06 13.89
N GLU A 73 -0.30 -32.71 14.24
CA GLU A 73 0.46 -33.56 13.33
C GLU A 73 -0.31 -34.87 13.03
N GLY A 74 -0.30 -35.30 11.77
CA GLY A 74 -0.95 -36.51 11.33
C GLY A 74 -1.43 -36.48 9.89
N SER A 75 -2.02 -37.58 9.44
CA SER A 75 -2.68 -37.67 8.13
C SER A 75 -4.18 -37.49 8.30
N TYR A 76 -4.74 -36.48 7.66
CA TYR A 76 -6.15 -36.14 7.75
C TYR A 76 -6.79 -36.11 6.38
N SER A 77 -8.11 -36.29 6.36
CA SER A 77 -8.87 -36.28 5.09
C SER A 77 -9.93 -35.20 5.10
N ILE A 78 -10.04 -34.49 4.00
CA ILE A 78 -11.18 -33.62 3.74
C ILE A 78 -12.34 -34.49 3.28
N SER A 79 -13.45 -34.46 4.03
CA SER A 79 -14.65 -35.20 3.70
C SER A 79 -15.28 -34.70 2.41
N PRO A 80 -15.90 -35.58 1.61
CA PRO A 80 -16.62 -35.17 0.42
C PRO A 80 -17.70 -34.13 0.72
N GLN A 81 -17.71 -33.01 -0.03
CA GLN A 81 -18.69 -31.94 0.14
C GLN A 81 -19.86 -32.17 -0.78
N LYS A 82 -21.08 -32.05 -0.25
CA LYS A 82 -22.33 -32.20 -1.01
C LYS A 82 -22.77 -30.83 -1.56
N LEU A 83 -23.03 -30.78 -2.84
CA LEU A 83 -23.45 -29.57 -3.57
C LEU A 83 -24.78 -29.83 -4.25
N SER A 84 -25.77 -29.00 -4.02
CA SER A 84 -27.07 -29.08 -4.69
C SER A 84 -27.10 -28.18 -5.93
N ILE A 85 -27.29 -28.76 -7.08
CA ILE A 85 -27.31 -28.05 -8.35
C ILE A 85 -28.63 -28.39 -9.08
N GLY A 86 -29.53 -27.41 -9.10
CA GLY A 86 -30.87 -27.66 -9.52
C GLY A 86 -31.57 -28.70 -8.62
N LYS A 87 -31.94 -29.85 -9.18
CA LYS A 87 -32.58 -30.97 -8.44
C LYS A 87 -31.63 -32.11 -8.09
N GLU A 88 -30.39 -32.05 -8.53
CA GLU A 88 -29.38 -33.11 -8.36
C GLU A 88 -28.36 -32.76 -7.29
N ILE A 89 -27.87 -33.80 -6.60
CA ILE A 89 -26.82 -33.67 -5.57
C ILE A 89 -25.53 -34.23 -6.13
N TYR A 90 -24.52 -33.37 -6.18
CA TYR A 90 -23.17 -33.74 -6.56
C TYR A 90 -22.29 -33.79 -5.32
N THR A 91 -21.26 -34.63 -5.36
CA THR A 91 -20.35 -34.81 -4.23
C THR A 91 -18.92 -34.67 -4.74
N THR A 92 -18.08 -33.91 -4.02
CA THR A 92 -16.64 -33.81 -4.32
C THR A 92 -15.91 -35.08 -3.89
N GLU A 93 -14.70 -35.25 -4.41
CA GLU A 93 -13.84 -36.35 -3.99
C GLU A 93 -13.25 -36.11 -2.59
N LYS A 94 -12.91 -37.21 -1.90
CA LYS A 94 -12.14 -37.21 -0.67
C LYS A 94 -10.69 -36.81 -0.99
N ILE A 95 -10.08 -35.92 -0.22
CA ILE A 95 -8.68 -35.54 -0.39
C ILE A 95 -7.94 -35.74 0.92
N ASP A 96 -6.82 -36.45 0.88
CA ASP A 96 -5.97 -36.70 2.03
C ASP A 96 -4.85 -35.63 2.09
N ILE A 97 -4.56 -35.14 3.29
CA ILE A 97 -3.56 -34.10 3.57
C ILE A 97 -2.70 -34.54 4.74
N ASP A 98 -1.39 -34.51 4.56
CA ASP A 98 -0.43 -34.79 5.59
C ASP A 98 0.02 -33.54 6.31
N VAL A 99 -0.15 -33.49 7.62
CA VAL A 99 0.28 -32.39 8.48
C VAL A 99 1.56 -32.81 9.20
N ILE A 100 2.65 -32.13 8.87
CA ILE A 100 3.98 -32.44 9.40
C ILE A 100 4.45 -31.41 10.40
N THR A 101 5.11 -31.84 11.46
CA THR A 101 5.77 -30.96 12.41
C THR A 101 7.17 -30.58 11.91
N ILE A 102 7.55 -29.33 12.07
CA ILE A 102 8.95 -28.92 11.87
C ILE A 102 9.74 -29.44 13.06
N LYS A 103 10.65 -30.40 12.83
CA LYS A 103 11.63 -30.82 13.84
C LYS A 103 12.56 -29.60 14.08
N VAL A 104 12.29 -28.85 15.14
CA VAL A 104 13.23 -27.85 15.61
C VAL A 104 14.40 -28.55 16.24
N ASP A 105 15.58 -28.42 15.66
CA ASP A 105 16.82 -28.96 16.25
C ASP A 105 17.15 -28.12 17.51
N THR A 106 16.64 -28.61 18.66
CA THR A 106 16.86 -28.01 19.98
C THR A 106 18.28 -28.23 20.50
N VAL A 107 19.09 -29.01 19.80
CA VAL A 107 20.46 -29.36 20.23
C VAL A 107 21.43 -28.23 19.82
N SER A 108 21.20 -27.58 18.73
CA SER A 108 21.97 -26.40 18.36
C SER A 108 21.41 -25.16 19.08
N LYS A 109 21.94 -24.87 20.26
CA LYS A 109 21.65 -23.62 21.03
C LYS A 109 22.06 -22.30 20.30
N LYS A 110 22.04 -22.28 19.00
CA LYS A 110 22.11 -21.03 18.22
C LYS A 110 20.70 -20.42 18.23
N PHE A 111 20.44 -19.65 19.29
CA PHE A 111 19.40 -18.66 19.18
C PHE A 111 19.78 -17.76 18.00
N PHE A 112 18.98 -17.81 16.94
CA PHE A 112 19.09 -16.77 15.93
C PHE A 112 18.70 -15.49 16.63
N ASP A 113 19.65 -14.56 16.68
CA ASP A 113 19.44 -13.23 17.23
C ASP A 113 18.18 -12.62 16.58
N ILE A 114 17.34 -12.03 17.40
CA ILE A 114 16.14 -11.37 16.90
C ILE A 114 16.64 -10.32 15.92
N LYS A 115 16.25 -10.41 14.65
CA LYS A 115 16.56 -9.38 13.67
C LYS A 115 16.23 -8.03 14.30
N GLU A 116 17.22 -7.17 14.41
CA GLU A 116 17.02 -5.80 14.86
C GLU A 116 15.87 -5.16 14.09
N ILE A 117 15.00 -4.47 14.80
CA ILE A 117 13.94 -3.69 14.19
C ILE A 117 14.64 -2.66 13.30
N LYS A 118 14.60 -2.89 12.00
CA LYS A 118 15.06 -1.90 11.04
C LYS A 118 14.09 -0.74 11.11
N PHE A 119 14.51 0.34 11.79
CA PHE A 119 13.76 1.58 11.73
C PHE A 119 13.70 1.99 10.25
N ILE A 120 12.52 1.96 9.70
CA ILE A 120 12.26 2.52 8.38
C ILE A 120 12.32 4.03 8.60
N ASP A 121 13.40 4.65 8.14
CA ASP A 121 13.49 6.12 8.11
C ASP A 121 12.27 6.63 7.35
N ASP A 122 11.46 7.43 8.05
CA ASP A 122 10.25 8.03 7.46
C ASP A 122 10.67 8.82 6.21
N PRO A 123 10.21 8.46 5.01
CA PRO A 123 10.61 9.14 3.78
C PRO A 123 10.27 10.63 3.82
N ASN A 124 9.33 11.03 4.67
CA ASN A 124 8.97 12.42 4.91
C ASN A 124 10.07 13.23 5.63
N SER A 125 10.88 12.61 6.49
CA SER A 125 11.92 13.35 7.23
C SER A 125 13.01 13.89 6.30
N SER A 126 13.29 13.20 5.20
CA SER A 126 14.30 13.64 4.22
C SER A 126 13.79 14.81 3.37
N ILE A 127 12.50 14.89 3.08
CA ILE A 127 11.89 15.97 2.33
C ILE A 127 11.91 17.27 3.14
N PHE A 128 11.62 17.22 4.44
CA PHE A 128 11.67 18.40 5.31
C PHE A 128 13.10 18.97 5.44
N LYS A 129 14.13 18.13 5.45
CA LYS A 129 15.54 18.58 5.50
C LYS A 129 15.97 19.39 4.26
N ILE A 130 15.33 19.15 3.12
CA ILE A 130 15.61 19.87 1.86
C ILE A 130 14.73 21.11 1.74
N ILE A 131 13.48 21.06 2.16
CA ILE A 131 12.52 22.18 2.00
C ILE A 131 12.80 23.30 2.99
N THR A 132 13.21 23.00 4.24
CA THR A 132 13.47 24.02 5.26
C THR A 132 14.55 25.05 4.87
N PRO A 133 15.74 24.72 4.37
CA PRO A 133 16.72 25.72 3.97
C PRO A 133 16.23 26.53 2.76
N PHE A 134 15.46 25.94 1.87
CA PHE A 134 14.95 26.63 0.68
C PHE A 134 13.87 27.67 1.03
N THR A 135 12.96 27.34 1.96
CA THR A 135 11.95 28.30 2.45
C THR A 135 12.61 29.45 3.22
N LEU A 136 13.63 29.17 4.01
CA LEU A 136 14.39 30.18 4.76
C LEU A 136 15.15 31.13 3.83
N PHE A 137 15.69 30.62 2.73
CA PHE A 137 16.36 31.42 1.70
C PHE A 137 15.38 32.37 0.99
N ILE A 138 14.20 31.87 0.59
CA ILE A 138 13.17 32.70 -0.04
C ILE A 138 12.70 33.81 0.91
N LEU A 139 12.49 33.48 2.20
CA LEU A 139 12.10 34.47 3.21
C LEU A 139 13.18 35.55 3.37
N GLY A 140 14.47 35.15 3.40
CA GLY A 140 15.61 36.06 3.44
C GLY A 140 15.65 37.04 2.26
N CYS A 141 15.46 36.52 1.04
CA CYS A 141 15.38 37.34 -0.18
C CYS A 141 14.19 38.33 -0.12
N PHE A 142 13.06 37.91 0.42
CA PHE A 142 11.88 38.77 0.56
C PHE A 142 12.13 39.93 1.55
N VAL A 143 12.78 39.67 2.67
CA VAL A 143 13.17 40.68 3.66
C VAL A 143 14.15 41.65 3.05
N LEU A 144 15.19 41.18 2.35
CA LEU A 144 16.15 42.06 1.66
C LEU A 144 15.50 42.92 0.60
N PHE A 145 14.54 42.38 -0.17
CA PHE A 145 13.77 43.12 -1.14
C PHE A 145 12.94 44.23 -0.48
N PHE A 146 12.31 43.96 0.66
CA PHE A 146 11.54 44.98 1.41
C PHE A 146 12.45 46.07 1.97
N ILE A 147 13.60 45.74 2.49
CA ILE A 147 14.61 46.68 2.97
C ILE A 147 15.10 47.53 1.82
N TYR A 148 15.45 46.97 0.68
CA TYR A 148 15.89 47.69 -0.51
C TYR A 148 14.80 48.66 -1.02
N ARG A 149 13.56 48.20 -1.03
CA ARG A 149 12.40 49.04 -1.43
C ARG A 149 12.19 50.21 -0.45
N SER A 150 12.38 50.02 0.85
CA SER A 150 12.29 51.06 1.88
C SER A 150 13.42 52.05 1.75
N TYR A 151 14.64 51.62 1.50
CA TYR A 151 15.79 52.50 1.25
C TYR A 151 15.58 53.37 0.01
N LYS A 152 15.05 52.81 -1.07
CA LYS A 152 14.74 53.57 -2.29
C LYS A 152 13.65 54.63 -2.04
N LYS A 153 12.68 54.32 -1.20
CA LYS A 153 11.63 55.27 -0.79
C LYS A 153 12.17 56.41 0.06
N LEU A 154 13.07 56.12 1.00
CA LEU A 154 13.71 57.14 1.83
C LEU A 154 14.58 58.10 1.01
N LYS A 155 15.36 57.57 0.06
CA LYS A 155 16.21 58.39 -0.82
C LYS A 155 15.38 59.31 -1.76
N SER A 156 14.17 58.90 -2.15
CA SER A 156 13.28 59.73 -2.94
C SER A 156 12.59 60.83 -2.10
N ILE A 157 12.47 60.66 -0.79
CA ILE A 157 11.90 61.64 0.13
C ILE A 157 12.92 62.72 0.45
N GLU A 158 14.21 62.41 0.63
CA GLU A 158 15.26 63.45 0.81
C GLU A 158 15.35 64.38 -0.39
N PHE A 159 15.19 63.86 -1.62
CA PHE A 159 15.20 64.68 -2.82
C PHE A 159 13.97 65.62 -2.92
N PHE A 160 12.88 65.29 -2.26
CA PHE A 160 11.63 66.09 -2.29
C PHE A 160 11.61 67.19 -1.21
N PHE A 161 12.43 67.07 -0.16
CA PHE A 161 12.51 68.07 0.93
C PHE A 161 13.60 69.10 0.76
N GLN A 162 14.33 69.12 -0.37
CA GLN A 162 15.18 70.26 -0.69
C GLN A 162 14.31 71.50 -0.90
N THR A 163 14.43 72.45 -0.03
CA THR A 163 13.68 73.71 -0.12
C THR A 163 14.02 74.39 -1.45
N PRO A 164 13.06 75.14 -2.07
CA PRO A 164 13.30 75.91 -3.32
C PRO A 164 14.53 76.77 -3.23
N PHE A 165 14.89 77.24 -2.04
CA PHE A 165 16.06 78.09 -1.77
C PHE A 165 17.36 77.29 -1.94
N GLU A 166 17.49 76.09 -1.44
CA GLU A 166 18.68 75.27 -1.62
C GLU A 166 18.96 74.88 -3.05
N LYS A 167 17.88 74.59 -3.81
CA LYS A 167 17.98 74.42 -5.29
C LYS A 167 18.51 75.66 -6.04
N ALA A 168 18.05 76.82 -5.65
CA ALA A 168 18.53 78.04 -6.23
C ALA A 168 20.00 78.34 -5.92
N VAL A 169 20.42 78.09 -4.71
CA VAL A 169 21.84 78.22 -4.29
C VAL A 169 22.76 77.27 -5.03
N LEU A 170 22.37 75.98 -5.16
CA LEU A 170 23.14 75.00 -5.91
C LEU A 170 23.24 75.32 -7.40
N SER A 171 22.19 75.83 -8.03
CA SER A 171 22.23 76.23 -9.43
C SER A 171 23.08 77.46 -9.64
N LEU A 172 23.12 78.45 -8.70
CA LEU A 172 24.00 79.60 -8.77
C LEU A 172 25.49 79.18 -8.59
N GLN A 173 25.80 78.22 -7.71
CA GLN A 173 27.13 77.69 -7.56
C GLN A 173 27.64 76.94 -8.80
N GLU A 174 26.75 76.23 -9.51
CA GLU A 174 27.10 75.53 -10.73
C GLU A 174 27.38 76.48 -11.91
N ILE A 175 26.66 77.61 -11.98
CA ILE A 175 26.90 78.70 -12.96
C ILE A 175 28.19 79.44 -12.67
N ASP A 176 28.52 79.67 -11.39
CA ASP A 176 29.76 80.38 -11.01
C ASP A 176 30.97 79.51 -11.33
N LYS A 177 30.86 78.20 -11.15
CA LYS A 177 31.93 77.23 -11.46
C LYS A 177 32.16 77.07 -12.97
N SER A 178 31.11 77.24 -13.81
CA SER A 178 31.20 77.15 -15.28
C SER A 178 31.72 78.41 -15.91
N LYS A 179 31.87 79.55 -15.18
CA LYS A 179 32.49 80.78 -15.63
C LYS A 179 33.96 80.94 -15.35
N LEU A 180 34.54 79.98 -14.58
CA LEU A 180 35.96 79.97 -14.17
C LEU A 180 36.82 79.05 -15.00
N ASP A 181 36.22 78.24 -15.89
CA ASP A 181 36.89 77.52 -16.96
C ASP A 181 36.66 78.24 -18.33
#